data_8f0749d230d430fd22a0882959cbfdd1
#
_entry.id   8f0749d230d430fd22a0882959cbfdd1
#
_cell.length_a   1.000
_cell.length_b   1.000
_cell.length_c   1.000
_cell.angle_alpha   90.00
_cell.angle_beta   90.00
_cell.angle_gamma   90.00
#
_symmetry.space_group_name_H-M   'P 1'
#
loop_
_entity.id
_entity.type
_entity.pdbx_description
1 polymer ?
#
loop_
_entity_poly.entity_id
_entity_poly.type
_entity_poly.pdbx_seq_one_letter_code
_entity_poly.pdbx_strand_id
1 'polypeptide(L)'
;MKRVAYLCLAIAVALTARPISAQQLEIRFLDVGQGDAALIRSSTETLLIDAGGSSRVVSYLRAFHIDTIDLVIASHNHVDHIGGMSGVLHSAVVRFYMDNGVPQTTATYQRTIQAVQASGAQYLRPTERTITLGDARIRILPPPIGQDQNNASVGVLIEYGEFHALFTGDSELHELDYWLSNGAIPHVHVVKVAHHGSPNGTSVAWIEATHPQIAVISVGAGNSYGHPSAGVIAAWEDAGARVYRTDRHGSVLVLANDDGSFVVTTARADTGGVVQLRPFAQDTAAPTIAQPATSPACCKICTRGKACGNSCINAAYQCHQPPGCACNAKP
;
A
#
# COMPACT_ATOMS: atom_id res chain seq x y z
N MET A 1 45.75 -62.10 28.51
CA MET A 1 45.14 -61.49 27.33
C MET A 1 43.89 -60.69 27.76
N LYS A 2 43.98 -59.35 27.90
CA LYS A 2 42.88 -58.52 28.34
C LYS A 2 42.17 -57.95 27.09
N ARG A 3 40.89 -58.26 26.92
CA ARG A 3 40.06 -57.75 25.83
C ARG A 3 39.51 -56.35 26.26
N VAL A 4 39.86 -55.31 25.54
CA VAL A 4 39.30 -53.99 25.71
C VAL A 4 38.08 -53.89 24.79
N ALA A 5 36.90 -53.67 25.37
CA ALA A 5 35.67 -53.44 24.63
C ALA A 5 35.53 -51.93 24.36
N TYR A 6 35.47 -51.51 23.12
CA TYR A 6 35.15 -50.16 22.72
C TYR A 6 33.63 -50.01 22.65
N LEU A 7 33.08 -49.15 23.49
CA LEU A 7 31.67 -48.74 23.48
C LEU A 7 31.52 -47.57 22.52
N CYS A 8 30.98 -47.79 21.33
CA CYS A 8 30.61 -46.72 20.41
C CYS A 8 29.30 -46.07 20.85
N LEU A 9 29.37 -44.85 21.37
CA LEU A 9 28.20 -44.05 21.71
C LEU A 9 27.70 -43.35 20.42
N ALA A 10 26.62 -43.86 19.83
CA ALA A 10 25.96 -43.23 18.72
C ALA A 10 25.07 -42.07 19.25
N ILE A 11 25.49 -40.82 19.03
CA ILE A 11 24.67 -39.64 19.30
C ILE A 11 23.65 -39.50 18.17
N ALA A 12 22.39 -39.85 18.43
CA ALA A 12 21.27 -39.60 17.53
C ALA A 12 20.90 -38.12 17.66
N VAL A 13 21.29 -37.31 16.67
CA VAL A 13 20.77 -35.93 16.52
C VAL A 13 19.34 -36.05 15.99
N ALA A 14 18.37 -35.92 16.89
CA ALA A 14 16.96 -35.76 16.49
C ALA A 14 16.78 -34.40 15.84
N LEU A 15 16.80 -34.37 14.50
CA LEU A 15 16.26 -33.20 13.76
C LEU A 15 14.75 -33.18 14.05
N THR A 16 14.32 -32.31 14.95
CA THR A 16 12.92 -31.96 15.10
C THR A 16 12.54 -31.15 13.86
N ALA A 17 12.01 -31.84 12.84
CA ALA A 17 11.29 -31.17 11.77
C ALA A 17 10.12 -30.44 12.42
N ARG A 18 10.19 -29.10 12.50
CA ARG A 18 9.03 -28.29 12.80
C ARG A 18 8.00 -28.57 11.70
N PRO A 19 6.72 -28.85 12.03
CA PRO A 19 5.70 -28.90 11.00
C PRO A 19 5.60 -27.51 10.39
N ILE A 20 6.06 -27.39 9.15
CA ILE A 20 5.86 -26.20 8.32
C ILE A 20 4.40 -26.22 7.86
N SER A 21 3.51 -25.77 8.72
CA SER A 21 2.30 -25.09 8.27
C SER A 21 2.44 -23.66 8.75
N ALA A 22 3.41 -22.96 8.20
CA ALA A 22 3.42 -21.52 8.30
C ALA A 22 2.14 -21.06 7.60
N GLN A 23 1.20 -20.56 8.39
CA GLN A 23 -0.04 -20.02 7.90
C GLN A 23 0.33 -18.74 7.16
N GLN A 24 0.17 -18.72 5.83
CA GLN A 24 0.59 -17.60 5.00
C GLN A 24 -0.41 -16.45 5.12
N LEU A 25 0.10 -15.23 5.14
CA LEU A 25 -0.73 -14.05 4.92
C LEU A 25 -1.10 -13.99 3.44
N GLU A 26 -2.40 -13.95 3.17
CA GLU A 26 -2.94 -13.81 1.82
C GLU A 26 -3.41 -12.36 1.60
N ILE A 27 -2.94 -11.71 0.55
CA ILE A 27 -3.39 -10.38 0.11
C ILE A 27 -3.86 -10.50 -1.33
N ARG A 28 -5.13 -10.19 -1.60
CA ARG A 28 -5.72 -10.16 -2.94
C ARG A 28 -6.13 -8.75 -3.31
N PHE A 29 -5.47 -8.16 -4.28
CA PHE A 29 -5.95 -6.97 -4.98
C PHE A 29 -6.97 -7.42 -6.03
N LEU A 30 -8.23 -7.06 -5.84
CA LEU A 30 -9.33 -7.59 -6.65
C LEU A 30 -9.56 -6.74 -7.91
N ASP A 31 -9.74 -7.38 -9.07
CA ASP A 31 -10.18 -6.71 -10.30
C ASP A 31 -11.68 -6.36 -10.21
N VAL A 32 -11.97 -5.23 -9.59
CA VAL A 32 -13.35 -4.72 -9.46
C VAL A 32 -13.74 -3.72 -10.55
N GLY A 33 -12.88 -3.54 -11.57
CA GLY A 33 -12.95 -2.47 -12.55
C GLY A 33 -12.25 -1.21 -12.03
N GLN A 34 -12.81 -0.02 -12.32
CA GLN A 34 -12.27 1.20 -11.74
C GLN A 34 -12.55 1.23 -10.24
N GLY A 35 -11.49 1.45 -9.45
CA GLY A 35 -11.55 1.54 -8.00
C GLY A 35 -10.71 0.51 -7.27
N ASP A 36 -10.71 0.59 -5.95
CA ASP A 36 -9.94 -0.26 -5.06
C ASP A 36 -10.80 -1.30 -4.37
N ALA A 37 -10.29 -2.51 -4.26
CA ALA A 37 -10.75 -3.51 -3.31
C ALA A 37 -9.60 -4.49 -3.03
N ALA A 38 -9.26 -4.66 -1.77
CA ALA A 38 -8.26 -5.62 -1.35
C ALA A 38 -8.79 -6.48 -0.21
N LEU A 39 -8.64 -7.80 -0.37
CA LEU A 39 -9.02 -8.80 0.62
C LEU A 39 -7.77 -9.38 1.24
N ILE A 40 -7.67 -9.29 2.55
CA ILE A 40 -6.54 -9.77 3.33
C ILE A 40 -7.03 -10.86 4.29
N ARG A 41 -6.31 -11.99 4.34
CA ARG A 41 -6.61 -13.10 5.25
C ARG A 41 -5.36 -13.50 6.00
N SER A 42 -5.49 -13.57 7.32
CA SER A 42 -4.47 -14.08 8.22
C SER A 42 -5.14 -15.09 9.15
N SER A 43 -4.68 -16.32 9.12
CA SER A 43 -5.34 -17.39 9.86
C SER A 43 -6.83 -17.53 9.48
N THR A 44 -7.71 -17.31 10.43
CA THR A 44 -9.16 -17.38 10.27
C THR A 44 -9.81 -16.01 10.12
N GLU A 45 -9.04 -14.93 10.24
CA GLU A 45 -9.54 -13.56 10.24
C GLU A 45 -9.39 -12.89 8.87
N THR A 46 -10.34 -12.04 8.55
CA THR A 46 -10.47 -11.39 7.24
C THR A 46 -10.60 -9.89 7.38
N LEU A 47 -9.79 -9.15 6.61
CA LEU A 47 -9.90 -7.71 6.43
C LEU A 47 -10.25 -7.42 4.97
N LEU A 48 -11.20 -6.53 4.74
CA LEU A 48 -11.48 -5.93 3.44
C LEU A 48 -11.13 -4.44 3.47
N ILE A 49 -10.25 -4.01 2.58
CA ILE A 49 -9.93 -2.59 2.35
C ILE A 49 -10.59 -2.19 1.04
N ASP A 50 -11.54 -1.26 1.11
CA ASP A 50 -12.36 -0.79 0.00
C ASP A 50 -13.22 -1.88 -0.67
N ALA A 51 -14.17 -1.47 -1.50
CA ALA A 51 -15.16 -2.35 -2.10
C ALA A 51 -15.40 -2.07 -3.60
N GLY A 52 -14.59 -1.21 -4.22
CA GLY A 52 -14.74 -0.83 -5.63
C GLY A 52 -15.98 0.00 -5.92
N GLY A 53 -16.15 0.34 -7.20
CA GLY A 53 -17.27 1.14 -7.68
C GLY A 53 -18.58 0.39 -7.88
N SER A 54 -18.60 -0.93 -7.70
CA SER A 54 -19.75 -1.79 -8.02
C SER A 54 -19.83 -3.02 -7.11
N SER A 55 -20.88 -3.82 -7.30
CA SER A 55 -21.08 -5.09 -6.57
C SER A 55 -20.13 -6.23 -6.96
N ARG A 56 -19.12 -6.01 -7.79
CA ARG A 56 -18.14 -7.05 -8.18
C ARG A 56 -17.45 -7.70 -6.98
N VAL A 57 -17.11 -6.91 -5.97
CA VAL A 57 -16.52 -7.42 -4.73
C VAL A 57 -17.35 -8.53 -4.08
N VAL A 58 -18.68 -8.42 -4.11
CA VAL A 58 -19.61 -9.44 -3.57
C VAL A 58 -19.47 -10.76 -4.30
N SER A 59 -19.23 -10.73 -5.62
CA SER A 59 -18.99 -11.96 -6.40
C SER A 59 -17.69 -12.65 -5.96
N TYR A 60 -16.66 -11.89 -5.63
CA TYR A 60 -15.41 -12.44 -5.08
C TYR A 60 -15.64 -13.04 -3.68
N LEU A 61 -16.35 -12.35 -2.79
CA LEU A 61 -16.64 -12.88 -1.45
C LEU A 61 -17.37 -14.23 -1.54
N ARG A 62 -18.37 -14.35 -2.43
CA ARG A 62 -19.08 -15.60 -2.70
C ARG A 62 -18.15 -16.69 -3.25
N ALA A 63 -17.33 -16.35 -4.25
CA ALA A 63 -16.39 -17.29 -4.86
C ALA A 63 -15.34 -17.82 -3.88
N PHE A 64 -14.96 -17.02 -2.88
CA PHE A 64 -14.00 -17.39 -1.84
C PHE A 64 -14.67 -17.94 -0.57
N HIS A 65 -16.01 -18.09 -0.57
CA HIS A 65 -16.81 -18.56 0.58
C HIS A 65 -16.58 -17.72 1.84
N ILE A 66 -16.54 -16.38 1.66
CA ILE A 66 -16.38 -15.43 2.76
C ILE A 66 -17.76 -14.92 3.16
N ASP A 67 -18.22 -15.38 4.29
CA ASP A 67 -19.49 -15.00 4.93
C ASP A 67 -19.31 -14.12 6.17
N THR A 68 -18.07 -14.00 6.65
CA THR A 68 -17.68 -13.17 7.79
C THR A 68 -16.45 -12.36 7.47
N ILE A 69 -16.48 -11.06 7.79
CA ILE A 69 -15.37 -10.14 7.66
C ILE A 69 -15.15 -9.47 9.02
N ASP A 70 -13.95 -9.65 9.59
CA ASP A 70 -13.65 -9.15 10.93
C ASP A 70 -13.52 -7.63 10.93
N LEU A 71 -12.90 -7.07 9.88
CA LEU A 71 -12.74 -5.62 9.73
C LEU A 71 -12.96 -5.21 8.27
N VAL A 72 -13.76 -4.18 8.06
CA VAL A 72 -13.88 -3.46 6.80
C VAL A 72 -13.31 -2.07 6.99
N ILE A 73 -12.41 -1.65 6.12
CA ILE A 73 -11.88 -0.29 6.07
C ILE A 73 -12.24 0.33 4.72
N ALA A 74 -13.00 1.42 4.73
CA ALA A 74 -13.10 2.31 3.59
C ALA A 74 -12.01 3.36 3.70
N SER A 75 -11.07 3.37 2.76
CA SER A 75 -9.98 4.35 2.77
C SER A 75 -10.54 5.77 2.77
N HIS A 76 -11.49 6.02 1.90
CA HIS A 76 -12.26 7.26 1.83
C HIS A 76 -13.61 7.03 1.12
N ASN A 77 -14.46 8.06 1.06
CA ASN A 77 -15.87 7.89 0.71
C ASN A 77 -16.23 8.22 -0.75
N HIS A 78 -15.29 8.07 -1.72
CA HIS A 78 -15.60 8.13 -3.14
C HIS A 78 -16.24 6.83 -3.64
N VAL A 79 -16.99 6.93 -4.74
CA VAL A 79 -17.80 5.82 -5.27
C VAL A 79 -16.96 4.62 -5.69
N ASP A 80 -15.79 4.81 -6.21
CA ASP A 80 -14.86 3.76 -6.64
C ASP A 80 -14.14 3.05 -5.49
N HIS A 81 -14.39 3.47 -4.24
CA HIS A 81 -13.95 2.80 -3.00
C HIS A 81 -15.11 2.21 -2.21
N ILE A 82 -16.28 2.89 -2.18
CA ILE A 82 -17.43 2.44 -1.38
C ILE A 82 -18.64 2.00 -2.21
N GLY A 83 -18.56 1.98 -3.54
CA GLY A 83 -19.71 1.64 -4.40
C GLY A 83 -20.25 0.23 -4.17
N GLY A 84 -19.38 -0.73 -3.88
CA GLY A 84 -19.75 -2.10 -3.52
C GLY A 84 -20.06 -2.31 -2.03
N MET A 85 -19.79 -1.34 -1.17
CA MET A 85 -19.78 -1.50 0.29
C MET A 85 -21.15 -1.92 0.86
N SER A 86 -22.22 -1.29 0.40
CA SER A 86 -23.58 -1.69 0.82
C SER A 86 -23.86 -3.17 0.49
N GLY A 87 -23.39 -3.64 -0.68
CA GLY A 87 -23.51 -5.06 -1.05
C GLY A 87 -22.71 -5.99 -0.14
N VAL A 88 -21.50 -5.59 0.26
CA VAL A 88 -20.67 -6.33 1.23
C VAL A 88 -21.42 -6.47 2.57
N LEU A 89 -21.89 -5.36 3.12
CA LEU A 89 -22.59 -5.30 4.41
C LEU A 89 -23.93 -6.08 4.45
N HIS A 90 -24.53 -6.33 3.27
CA HIS A 90 -25.73 -7.18 3.15
C HIS A 90 -25.40 -8.66 2.90
N SER A 91 -24.21 -8.97 2.38
CA SER A 91 -23.87 -10.34 1.96
C SER A 91 -22.96 -11.08 2.95
N ALA A 92 -22.32 -10.38 3.88
CA ALA A 92 -21.44 -10.95 4.90
C ALA A 92 -21.70 -10.32 6.27
N VAL A 93 -21.41 -11.08 7.32
CA VAL A 93 -21.37 -10.55 8.70
C VAL A 93 -20.10 -9.71 8.84
N VAL A 94 -20.26 -8.41 9.06
CA VAL A 94 -19.13 -7.50 9.31
C VAL A 94 -19.06 -7.17 10.80
N ARG A 95 -17.93 -7.46 11.46
CA ARG A 95 -17.78 -7.19 12.90
C ARG A 95 -17.43 -5.73 13.16
N PHE A 96 -16.44 -5.22 12.44
CA PHE A 96 -15.98 -3.83 12.60
C PHE A 96 -15.96 -3.12 11.24
N TYR A 97 -16.35 -1.84 11.26
CA TYR A 97 -16.30 -0.95 10.11
C TYR A 97 -15.53 0.32 10.45
N MET A 98 -14.65 0.76 9.57
CA MET A 98 -13.91 2.02 9.68
C MET A 98 -14.00 2.78 8.36
N ASP A 99 -14.15 4.09 8.40
CA ASP A 99 -13.94 4.99 7.27
C ASP A 99 -13.11 6.19 7.72
N ASN A 100 -12.86 7.12 6.80
CA ASN A 100 -12.07 8.31 7.09
C ASN A 100 -12.76 9.34 8.01
N GLY A 101 -14.02 9.12 8.38
CA GLY A 101 -14.78 10.02 9.25
C GLY A 101 -15.21 11.34 8.58
N VAL A 102 -15.01 11.49 7.26
CA VAL A 102 -15.38 12.70 6.49
C VAL A 102 -16.70 12.45 5.75
N PRO A 103 -17.82 13.03 6.19
CA PRO A 103 -19.14 12.81 5.59
C PRO A 103 -19.21 13.26 4.13
N GLN A 104 -20.07 12.59 3.34
CA GLN A 104 -20.40 12.94 1.98
C GLN A 104 -21.91 13.09 1.79
N THR A 105 -22.31 13.85 0.78
CA THR A 105 -23.72 14.02 0.41
C THR A 105 -24.20 13.09 -0.70
N THR A 106 -23.29 12.24 -1.24
CA THR A 106 -23.60 11.34 -2.34
C THR A 106 -24.57 10.23 -1.92
N ALA A 107 -25.43 9.83 -2.84
CA ALA A 107 -26.35 8.72 -2.59
C ALA A 107 -25.62 7.40 -2.25
N THR A 108 -24.42 7.19 -2.79
CA THR A 108 -23.58 6.02 -2.46
C THR A 108 -23.15 6.04 -1.01
N TYR A 109 -22.64 7.16 -0.52
CA TYR A 109 -22.27 7.32 0.88
C TYR A 109 -23.47 7.11 1.81
N GLN A 110 -24.62 7.73 1.50
CA GLN A 110 -25.83 7.58 2.31
C GLN A 110 -26.28 6.11 2.39
N ARG A 111 -26.28 5.38 1.26
CA ARG A 111 -26.60 3.94 1.26
C ARG A 111 -25.58 3.13 2.06
N THR A 112 -24.29 3.47 1.99
CA THR A 112 -23.25 2.80 2.76
C THR A 112 -23.46 2.97 4.25
N ILE A 113 -23.70 4.20 4.72
CA ILE A 113 -23.93 4.47 6.14
C ILE A 113 -25.20 3.80 6.65
N GLN A 114 -26.29 3.80 5.86
CA GLN A 114 -27.51 3.05 6.20
C GLN A 114 -27.23 1.54 6.33
N ALA A 115 -26.42 0.97 5.40
CA ALA A 115 -26.05 -0.43 5.48
C ALA A 115 -25.16 -0.73 6.69
N VAL A 116 -24.21 0.14 7.04
CA VAL A 116 -23.40 0.02 8.28
C VAL A 116 -24.31 0.00 9.51
N GLN A 117 -25.24 0.93 9.62
CA GLN A 117 -26.19 1.00 10.74
C GLN A 117 -27.08 -0.25 10.83
N ALA A 118 -27.52 -0.78 9.68
CA ALA A 118 -28.38 -1.96 9.61
C ALA A 118 -27.63 -3.28 9.88
N SER A 119 -26.33 -3.35 9.56
CA SER A 119 -25.51 -4.56 9.69
C SER A 119 -25.16 -4.91 11.15
N GLY A 120 -25.23 -3.95 12.06
CA GLY A 120 -24.76 -4.09 13.43
C GLY A 120 -23.24 -4.07 13.58
N ALA A 121 -22.49 -3.75 12.53
CA ALA A 121 -21.05 -3.60 12.59
C ALA A 121 -20.64 -2.49 13.57
N GLN A 122 -19.64 -2.75 14.41
CA GLN A 122 -19.13 -1.74 15.33
C GLN A 122 -18.26 -0.74 14.56
N TYR A 123 -18.63 0.56 14.66
CA TYR A 123 -17.84 1.61 14.03
C TYR A 123 -16.55 1.92 14.80
N LEU A 124 -15.42 1.93 14.10
CA LEU A 124 -14.12 2.34 14.61
C LEU A 124 -13.69 3.67 13.99
N ARG A 125 -13.26 4.62 14.81
CA ARG A 125 -12.70 5.88 14.32
C ARG A 125 -11.30 5.66 13.72
N PRO A 126 -10.92 6.36 12.65
CA PRO A 126 -9.61 6.25 12.01
C PRO A 126 -8.53 7.00 12.81
N THR A 127 -8.23 6.50 14.01
CA THR A 127 -7.15 7.03 14.85
C THR A 127 -5.95 6.11 14.79
N GLU A 128 -4.76 6.63 15.05
CA GLU A 128 -3.55 5.83 15.13
C GLU A 128 -3.74 4.67 16.12
N ARG A 129 -3.61 3.46 15.63
CA ARG A 129 -3.73 2.23 16.40
C ARG A 129 -3.17 1.05 15.63
N THR A 130 -2.85 -0.01 16.37
CA THR A 130 -2.57 -1.33 15.81
C THR A 130 -3.70 -2.28 16.16
N ILE A 131 -4.22 -2.99 15.17
CA ILE A 131 -5.26 -4.02 15.30
C ILE A 131 -4.60 -5.35 14.94
N THR A 132 -4.82 -6.38 15.75
CA THR A 132 -4.37 -7.74 15.43
C THR A 132 -5.37 -8.39 14.48
N LEU A 133 -4.88 -9.02 13.44
CA LEU A 133 -5.65 -9.81 12.47
C LEU A 133 -4.95 -11.18 12.33
N GLY A 134 -5.38 -12.17 13.11
CA GLY A 134 -4.65 -13.44 13.22
C GLY A 134 -3.21 -13.21 13.67
N ASP A 135 -2.26 -13.63 12.85
CA ASP A 135 -0.83 -13.45 13.12
C ASP A 135 -0.27 -12.12 12.55
N ALA A 136 -1.09 -11.35 11.82
CA ALA A 136 -0.71 -10.07 11.25
C ALA A 136 -1.12 -8.90 12.15
N ARG A 137 -0.40 -7.79 12.02
CA ARG A 137 -0.69 -6.51 12.67
C ARG A 137 -1.10 -5.49 11.62
N ILE A 138 -2.19 -4.82 11.86
CA ILE A 138 -2.77 -3.80 10.99
C ILE A 138 -2.58 -2.45 11.67
N ARG A 139 -1.59 -1.68 11.22
CA ARG A 139 -1.36 -0.33 11.73
C ARG A 139 -2.14 0.67 10.91
N ILE A 140 -3.02 1.40 11.56
CA ILE A 140 -3.82 2.46 10.95
C ILE A 140 -2.99 3.75 10.92
N LEU A 141 -2.86 4.31 9.73
CA LEU A 141 -2.28 5.62 9.48
C LEU A 141 -3.44 6.61 9.32
N PRO A 142 -3.71 7.42 10.36
CA PRO A 142 -4.83 8.34 10.29
C PRO A 142 -4.56 9.44 9.27
N PRO A 143 -5.61 9.93 8.58
CA PRO A 143 -5.48 11.08 7.69
C PRO A 143 -5.18 12.37 8.48
N PRO A 144 -4.54 13.37 7.88
CA PRO A 144 -4.45 14.70 8.44
C PRO A 144 -5.84 15.34 8.53
N ILE A 145 -6.06 16.20 9.53
CA ILE A 145 -7.36 16.81 9.79
C ILE A 145 -7.67 17.90 8.77
N GLY A 146 -8.95 17.96 8.32
CA GLY A 146 -9.46 19.08 7.51
C GLY A 146 -9.12 19.00 6.03
N GLN A 147 -8.82 17.83 5.52
CA GLN A 147 -8.51 17.59 4.11
C GLN A 147 -9.76 17.26 3.28
N ASP A 148 -9.61 17.31 1.95
CA ASP A 148 -10.57 16.74 1.01
C ASP A 148 -10.61 15.19 1.12
N GLN A 149 -11.49 14.55 0.35
CA GLN A 149 -11.69 13.11 0.47
C GLN A 149 -10.43 12.28 0.15
N ASN A 150 -9.68 12.65 -0.89
CA ASN A 150 -8.48 11.93 -1.28
C ASN A 150 -7.37 12.08 -0.22
N ASN A 151 -7.08 13.34 0.17
CA ASN A 151 -6.09 13.64 1.21
C ASN A 151 -6.59 13.38 2.64
N ALA A 152 -7.74 12.73 2.76
CA ALA A 152 -8.25 12.18 4.01
C ALA A 152 -8.40 10.65 3.91
N SER A 153 -7.56 9.97 3.15
CA SER A 153 -7.57 8.52 3.05
C SER A 153 -7.02 7.86 4.32
N VAL A 154 -7.68 6.81 4.80
CA VAL A 154 -7.13 5.97 5.87
C VAL A 154 -6.02 5.11 5.28
N GLY A 155 -4.78 5.37 5.67
CA GLY A 155 -3.66 4.50 5.31
C GLY A 155 -3.63 3.25 6.18
N VAL A 156 -3.21 2.12 5.60
CA VAL A 156 -3.13 0.82 6.27
C VAL A 156 -1.78 0.19 6.00
N LEU A 157 -0.98 0.03 7.05
CA LEU A 157 0.26 -0.76 7.00
C LEU A 157 0.00 -2.13 7.62
N ILE A 158 0.23 -3.16 6.84
CA ILE A 158 0.15 -4.57 7.27
C ILE A 158 1.55 -5.04 7.57
N GLU A 159 1.74 -5.57 8.78
CA GLU A 159 2.99 -6.14 9.27
C GLU A 159 2.76 -7.61 9.61
N TYR A 160 3.52 -8.51 8.98
CA TYR A 160 3.46 -9.96 9.22
C TYR A 160 4.88 -10.51 9.33
N GLY A 161 5.39 -10.64 10.55
CA GLY A 161 6.80 -10.88 10.79
C GLY A 161 7.66 -9.79 10.11
N GLU A 162 8.53 -10.23 9.20
CA GLU A 162 9.36 -9.32 8.40
C GLU A 162 8.66 -8.79 7.14
N PHE A 163 7.48 -9.33 6.78
CA PHE A 163 6.75 -8.89 5.60
C PHE A 163 5.89 -7.64 5.89
N HIS A 164 5.99 -6.64 5.02
CA HIS A 164 5.20 -5.41 5.10
C HIS A 164 4.47 -5.12 3.79
N ALA A 165 3.20 -4.70 3.89
CA ALA A 165 2.42 -4.20 2.77
C ALA A 165 1.69 -2.90 3.13
N LEU A 166 1.63 -1.93 2.20
CA LEU A 166 1.10 -0.60 2.44
C LEU A 166 -0.03 -0.27 1.47
N PHE A 167 -1.14 0.22 2.03
CA PHE A 167 -2.33 0.68 1.32
C PHE A 167 -2.59 2.13 1.70
N THR A 168 -2.79 2.98 0.72
CA THR A 168 -2.92 4.44 0.91
C THR A 168 -4.19 5.02 0.31
N GLY A 169 -5.11 4.18 -0.17
CA GLY A 169 -6.30 4.65 -0.87
C GLY A 169 -5.93 5.58 -2.03
N ASP A 170 -6.53 6.75 -2.06
CA ASP A 170 -6.28 7.78 -3.07
C ASP A 170 -5.50 8.98 -2.52
N SER A 171 -4.70 8.75 -1.49
CA SER A 171 -3.80 9.77 -0.94
C SER A 171 -3.04 10.52 -2.02
N GLU A 172 -3.04 11.85 -1.92
CA GLU A 172 -2.27 12.71 -2.79
C GLU A 172 -0.99 13.18 -2.08
N LEU A 173 -0.16 13.93 -2.79
CA LEU A 173 1.16 14.33 -2.31
C LEU A 173 1.14 14.97 -0.92
N HIS A 174 0.08 15.75 -0.60
CA HIS A 174 -0.04 16.39 0.71
C HIS A 174 -0.14 15.38 1.87
N GLU A 175 -0.94 14.35 1.72
CA GLU A 175 -1.11 13.33 2.74
C GLU A 175 0.10 12.39 2.80
N LEU A 176 0.66 12.02 1.64
CA LEU A 176 1.88 11.22 1.58
C LEU A 176 3.05 11.92 2.29
N ASP A 177 3.23 13.21 2.04
CA ASP A 177 4.27 14.04 2.71
C ASP A 177 4.00 14.18 4.22
N TYR A 178 2.73 14.25 4.63
CA TYR A 178 2.35 14.24 6.04
C TYR A 178 2.81 12.96 6.74
N TRP A 179 2.54 11.79 6.17
CA TRP A 179 2.99 10.53 6.76
C TRP A 179 4.51 10.36 6.75
N LEU A 180 5.20 10.80 5.70
CA LEU A 180 6.66 10.81 5.65
C LEU A 180 7.25 11.68 6.75
N SER A 181 6.72 12.88 6.92
CA SER A 181 7.20 13.86 7.91
C SER A 181 7.03 13.37 9.35
N ASN A 182 6.04 12.51 9.59
CA ASN A 182 5.79 11.92 10.90
C ASN A 182 6.54 10.60 11.14
N GLY A 183 7.40 10.18 10.20
CA GLY A 183 8.18 8.95 10.33
C GLY A 183 7.31 7.68 10.35
N ALA A 184 6.10 7.74 9.78
CA ALA A 184 5.13 6.67 9.88
C ALA A 184 5.41 5.50 8.91
N ILE A 185 6.25 5.68 7.89
CA ILE A 185 6.39 4.79 6.75
C ILE A 185 7.73 4.05 6.78
N PRO A 186 7.75 2.73 6.97
CA PRO A 186 8.94 1.90 6.78
C PRO A 186 9.12 1.52 5.31
N HIS A 187 10.23 0.88 4.99
CA HIS A 187 10.35 0.13 3.74
C HIS A 187 9.30 -0.99 3.73
N VAL A 188 8.68 -1.23 2.57
CA VAL A 188 7.64 -2.25 2.41
C VAL A 188 7.94 -3.20 1.26
N HIS A 189 7.44 -4.40 1.31
CA HIS A 189 7.58 -5.38 0.22
C HIS A 189 6.59 -5.10 -0.91
N VAL A 190 5.38 -4.70 -0.55
CA VAL A 190 4.28 -4.45 -1.47
C VAL A 190 3.64 -3.10 -1.16
N VAL A 191 3.41 -2.28 -2.17
CA VAL A 191 2.63 -1.05 -2.07
C VAL A 191 1.43 -1.10 -3.02
N LYS A 192 0.24 -0.73 -2.53
CA LYS A 192 -0.84 -0.29 -3.40
C LYS A 192 -0.56 1.15 -3.81
N VAL A 193 -0.32 1.37 -5.09
CA VAL A 193 -0.01 2.71 -5.61
C VAL A 193 -1.21 3.62 -5.42
N ALA A 194 -0.97 4.77 -4.82
CA ALA A 194 -2.03 5.73 -4.49
C ALA A 194 -2.76 6.23 -5.74
N HIS A 195 -4.04 6.54 -5.57
CA HIS A 195 -4.91 7.20 -6.53
C HIS A 195 -4.85 6.58 -7.95
N HIS A 196 -4.94 5.26 -8.01
CA HIS A 196 -4.96 4.45 -9.24
C HIS A 196 -3.78 4.73 -10.20
N GLY A 197 -2.66 5.24 -9.69
CA GLY A 197 -1.51 5.66 -10.50
C GLY A 197 -1.66 7.03 -11.13
N SER A 198 -2.43 7.93 -10.51
CA SER A 198 -2.45 9.35 -10.83
C SER A 198 -1.11 10.02 -10.49
N PRO A 199 -0.65 11.03 -11.26
CA PRO A 199 0.59 11.74 -10.96
C PRO A 199 0.61 12.44 -9.60
N ASN A 200 -0.53 12.83 -9.06
CA ASN A 200 -0.63 13.48 -7.75
C ASN A 200 -0.56 12.50 -6.55
N GLY A 201 -0.61 11.19 -6.80
CA GLY A 201 -0.46 10.14 -5.78
C GLY A 201 0.95 9.52 -5.74
N THR A 202 1.96 10.12 -6.38
CA THR A 202 3.31 9.55 -6.44
C THR A 202 4.36 10.66 -6.45
N SER A 203 5.37 10.55 -5.59
CA SER A 203 6.57 11.40 -5.59
C SER A 203 7.84 10.56 -5.48
N VAL A 204 8.96 11.13 -5.86
CA VAL A 204 10.27 10.47 -5.69
C VAL A 204 10.53 10.16 -4.22
N ALA A 205 10.26 11.11 -3.32
CA ALA A 205 10.45 10.91 -1.88
C ALA A 205 9.59 9.76 -1.34
N TRP A 206 8.35 9.63 -1.85
CA TRP A 206 7.46 8.53 -1.47
C TRP A 206 7.98 7.17 -1.94
N ILE A 207 8.44 7.09 -3.19
CA ILE A 207 9.02 5.88 -3.76
C ILE A 207 10.29 5.47 -2.99
N GLU A 208 11.20 6.42 -2.74
CA GLU A 208 12.44 6.16 -2.00
C GLU A 208 12.17 5.71 -0.55
N ALA A 209 11.20 6.31 0.13
CA ALA A 209 10.86 5.95 1.51
C ALA A 209 10.21 4.55 1.60
N THR A 210 9.30 4.24 0.68
CA THR A 210 8.62 2.93 0.67
C THR A 210 9.48 1.82 0.08
N HIS A 211 10.27 2.12 -0.94
CA HIS A 211 11.20 1.25 -1.64
C HIS A 211 10.67 -0.19 -1.88
N PRO A 212 9.50 -0.36 -2.51
CA PRO A 212 8.85 -1.66 -2.59
C PRO A 212 9.47 -2.55 -3.66
N GLN A 213 9.34 -3.87 -3.47
CA GLN A 213 9.63 -4.84 -4.53
C GLN A 213 8.48 -4.94 -5.53
N ILE A 214 7.24 -4.73 -5.05
CA ILE A 214 6.01 -4.82 -5.85
C ILE A 214 5.19 -3.54 -5.67
N ALA A 215 4.79 -2.94 -6.79
CA ALA A 215 3.82 -1.85 -6.86
C ALA A 215 2.55 -2.35 -7.56
N VAL A 216 1.40 -2.35 -6.86
CA VAL A 216 0.12 -2.78 -7.43
C VAL A 216 -0.75 -1.55 -7.70
N ILE A 217 -1.22 -1.43 -8.93
CA ILE A 217 -2.14 -0.38 -9.35
C ILE A 217 -3.52 -1.01 -9.57
N SER A 218 -4.47 -0.71 -8.70
CA SER A 218 -5.88 -1.04 -8.90
C SER A 218 -6.51 -0.02 -9.82
N VAL A 219 -6.96 -0.45 -10.99
CA VAL A 219 -7.46 0.45 -12.04
C VAL A 219 -8.34 -0.31 -13.03
N GLY A 220 -9.34 0.35 -13.59
CA GLY A 220 -10.25 -0.22 -14.60
C GLY A 220 -9.71 -0.09 -16.02
N ALA A 221 -9.89 -1.13 -16.82
CA ALA A 221 -9.61 -1.08 -18.25
C ALA A 221 -10.45 -0.01 -18.94
N GLY A 222 -9.81 0.85 -19.73
CA GLY A 222 -10.50 1.91 -20.47
C GLY A 222 -11.13 2.98 -19.59
N ASN A 223 -10.62 3.20 -18.36
CA ASN A 223 -11.11 4.26 -17.49
C ASN A 223 -10.97 5.65 -18.15
N SER A 224 -11.88 6.54 -17.82
CA SER A 224 -11.93 7.89 -18.40
C SER A 224 -10.92 8.88 -17.79
N TYR A 225 -10.22 8.48 -16.74
CA TYR A 225 -9.28 9.35 -16.01
C TYR A 225 -7.89 9.37 -16.63
N GLY A 226 -7.59 8.44 -17.53
CA GLY A 226 -6.26 8.29 -18.11
C GLY A 226 -5.25 7.65 -17.13
N HIS A 227 -5.74 6.97 -16.12
CA HIS A 227 -4.90 6.24 -15.14
C HIS A 227 -4.60 4.81 -15.60
N PRO A 228 -3.45 4.24 -15.18
CA PRO A 228 -2.34 4.94 -14.57
C PRO A 228 -1.58 5.80 -15.59
N SER A 229 -0.97 6.88 -15.12
CA SER A 229 -0.04 7.69 -15.92
C SER A 229 1.21 6.87 -16.29
N ALA A 230 1.66 6.99 -17.54
CA ALA A 230 2.88 6.32 -17.98
C ALA A 230 4.12 6.76 -17.15
N GLY A 231 4.17 8.02 -16.76
CA GLY A 231 5.25 8.54 -15.90
C GLY A 231 5.24 7.93 -14.49
N VAL A 232 4.07 7.63 -13.94
CA VAL A 232 3.97 6.95 -12.64
C VAL A 232 4.44 5.51 -12.74
N ILE A 233 4.03 4.79 -13.80
CA ILE A 233 4.51 3.42 -14.04
C ILE A 233 6.04 3.41 -14.13
N ALA A 234 6.62 4.26 -15.00
CA ALA A 234 8.05 4.36 -15.18
C ALA A 234 8.79 4.70 -13.88
N ALA A 235 8.25 5.62 -13.06
CA ALA A 235 8.89 6.01 -11.80
C ALA A 235 9.00 4.83 -10.80
N TRP A 236 8.00 3.97 -10.71
CA TRP A 236 8.05 2.77 -9.87
C TRP A 236 9.00 1.70 -10.46
N GLU A 237 8.98 1.50 -11.79
CA GLU A 237 9.85 0.55 -12.49
C GLU A 237 11.32 0.99 -12.42
N ASP A 238 11.62 2.27 -12.61
CA ASP A 238 12.97 2.85 -12.51
C ASP A 238 13.54 2.72 -11.09
N ALA A 239 12.68 2.74 -10.09
CA ALA A 239 13.05 2.48 -8.69
C ALA A 239 13.23 0.98 -8.37
N GLY A 240 13.05 0.09 -9.34
CA GLY A 240 13.23 -1.35 -9.19
C GLY A 240 11.99 -2.13 -8.77
N ALA A 241 10.84 -1.49 -8.59
CA ALA A 241 9.61 -2.18 -8.27
C ALA A 241 9.03 -2.88 -9.52
N ARG A 242 8.53 -4.11 -9.35
CA ARG A 242 7.72 -4.73 -10.40
C ARG A 242 6.28 -4.22 -10.30
N VAL A 243 5.77 -3.64 -11.39
CA VAL A 243 4.42 -3.06 -11.44
C VAL A 243 3.40 -4.09 -11.93
N TYR A 244 2.35 -4.30 -11.14
CA TYR A 244 1.17 -5.06 -11.52
C TYR A 244 -0.04 -4.13 -11.62
N ARG A 245 -0.93 -4.39 -12.57
CA ARG A 245 -2.13 -3.57 -12.83
C ARG A 245 -3.34 -4.46 -12.96
N THR A 246 -4.44 -4.16 -12.26
CA THR A 246 -5.65 -5.01 -12.28
C THR A 246 -6.34 -5.01 -13.65
N ASP A 247 -6.25 -3.92 -14.42
CA ASP A 247 -6.81 -3.86 -15.78
C ASP A 247 -6.10 -4.78 -16.78
N ARG A 248 -4.82 -5.12 -16.55
CA ARG A 248 -4.02 -6.01 -17.40
C ARG A 248 -3.92 -7.42 -16.82
N HIS A 249 -3.59 -7.54 -15.55
CA HIS A 249 -3.28 -8.81 -14.91
C HIS A 249 -4.48 -9.48 -14.24
N GLY A 250 -5.64 -8.79 -14.19
CA GLY A 250 -6.77 -9.23 -13.37
C GLY A 250 -6.44 -9.06 -11.89
N SER A 251 -7.07 -9.85 -11.04
CA SER A 251 -6.74 -9.85 -9.62
C SER A 251 -5.30 -10.30 -9.38
N VAL A 252 -4.61 -9.63 -8.45
CA VAL A 252 -3.23 -9.93 -8.05
C VAL A 252 -3.25 -10.54 -6.66
N LEU A 253 -2.66 -11.72 -6.50
CA LEU A 253 -2.52 -12.42 -5.24
C LEU A 253 -1.08 -12.37 -4.77
N VAL A 254 -0.88 -11.95 -3.52
CA VAL A 254 0.38 -12.07 -2.78
C VAL A 254 0.17 -13.07 -1.65
N LEU A 255 1.03 -14.09 -1.59
CA LEU A 255 1.13 -15.04 -0.48
C LEU A 255 2.45 -14.78 0.23
N ALA A 256 2.38 -14.30 1.46
CA ALA A 256 3.56 -13.92 2.23
C ALA A 256 3.80 -14.86 3.42
N ASN A 257 5.08 -15.07 3.73
CA ASN A 257 5.55 -15.74 4.92
C ASN A 257 6.04 -14.71 5.95
N ASP A 258 6.14 -15.12 7.20
CA ASP A 258 6.59 -14.28 8.32
C ASP A 258 8.09 -13.91 8.26
N ASP A 259 8.87 -14.64 7.45
CA ASP A 259 10.28 -14.36 7.17
C ASP A 259 10.49 -13.28 6.09
N GLY A 260 9.42 -12.63 5.61
CA GLY A 260 9.45 -11.62 4.55
C GLY A 260 9.47 -12.19 3.13
N SER A 261 9.60 -13.50 2.95
CA SER A 261 9.49 -14.11 1.61
C SER A 261 8.03 -14.13 1.14
N PHE A 262 7.81 -13.96 -0.15
CA PHE A 262 6.46 -13.98 -0.71
C PHE A 262 6.44 -14.40 -2.18
N VAL A 263 5.26 -14.77 -2.66
CA VAL A 263 4.99 -15.15 -4.05
C VAL A 263 3.84 -14.29 -4.58
N VAL A 264 3.97 -13.83 -5.83
CA VAL A 264 2.90 -13.09 -6.51
C VAL A 264 2.36 -13.92 -7.67
N THR A 265 1.04 -14.03 -7.76
CA THR A 265 0.33 -14.64 -8.89
C THR A 265 -0.78 -13.71 -9.38
N THR A 266 -1.14 -13.84 -10.65
CA THR A 266 -2.15 -12.99 -11.29
C THR A 266 -3.24 -13.84 -11.93
N ALA A 267 -4.47 -13.33 -11.98
CA ALA A 267 -5.60 -14.03 -12.55
C ALA A 267 -5.54 -14.13 -14.10
N ARG A 268 -4.84 -13.20 -14.74
CA ARG A 268 -4.52 -13.27 -16.18
C ARG A 268 -3.02 -13.46 -16.33
N ALA A 269 -2.63 -14.42 -17.16
CA ALA A 269 -1.21 -14.67 -17.41
C ALA A 269 -0.56 -13.40 -18.01
N ASP A 270 0.37 -12.84 -17.28
CA ASP A 270 1.42 -12.06 -17.88
C ASP A 270 2.48 -13.04 -18.39
N THR A 271 3.15 -12.74 -19.49
CA THR A 271 4.23 -13.57 -20.06
C THR A 271 5.42 -13.77 -19.10
N GLY A 272 5.33 -13.30 -17.89
CA GLY A 272 6.35 -13.26 -16.84
C GLY A 272 6.13 -14.14 -15.62
N GLY A 273 5.59 -15.34 -15.70
CA GLY A 273 5.71 -16.42 -14.69
C GLY A 273 5.50 -16.03 -13.19
N VAL A 274 5.45 -17.04 -12.33
CA VAL A 274 5.47 -16.88 -10.88
C VAL A 274 6.82 -16.28 -10.46
N VAL A 275 6.79 -15.09 -9.83
CA VAL A 275 7.98 -14.45 -9.28
C VAL A 275 8.03 -14.78 -7.79
N GLN A 276 8.97 -15.63 -7.43
CA GLN A 276 9.32 -15.88 -6.05
C GLN A 276 10.41 -14.87 -5.65
N LEU A 277 10.05 -13.88 -4.85
CA LEU A 277 11.00 -12.90 -4.35
C LEU A 277 11.55 -13.35 -2.99
N ARG A 278 12.82 -12.99 -2.75
CA ARG A 278 13.47 -13.29 -1.45
C ARG A 278 13.23 -12.12 -0.50
N PRO A 279 13.36 -12.35 0.82
CA PRO A 279 13.37 -11.28 1.82
C PRO A 279 14.38 -10.19 1.46
N PHE A 280 14.15 -8.96 1.92
CA PHE A 280 15.18 -7.93 1.86
C PHE A 280 16.48 -8.49 2.47
N ALA A 281 17.60 -8.35 1.76
CA ALA A 281 18.88 -8.56 2.39
C ALA A 281 18.94 -7.60 3.58
N GLN A 282 19.14 -8.15 4.80
CA GLN A 282 19.38 -7.31 5.96
C GLN A 282 20.70 -6.55 5.68
N ASP A 283 20.59 -5.32 5.26
CA ASP A 283 21.71 -4.39 5.26
C ASP A 283 22.07 -4.12 6.72
N THR A 284 22.89 -5.02 7.29
CA THR A 284 23.50 -4.84 8.60
C THR A 284 24.59 -3.76 8.60
N ALA A 285 24.78 -3.08 7.48
CA ALA A 285 25.58 -1.87 7.39
C ALA A 285 24.74 -0.70 7.89
N ALA A 286 25.02 -0.23 9.11
CA ALA A 286 24.56 1.10 9.53
C ALA A 286 24.82 2.09 8.39
N PRO A 287 23.86 2.97 8.02
CA PRO A 287 24.08 3.91 6.96
C PRO A 287 25.29 4.75 7.32
N THR A 288 26.39 4.55 6.61
CA THR A 288 27.50 5.49 6.61
C THR A 288 26.90 6.77 6.07
N ILE A 289 26.80 7.79 6.94
CA ILE A 289 26.34 9.12 6.55
C ILE A 289 27.23 9.54 5.39
N ALA A 290 26.73 9.36 4.16
CA ALA A 290 27.37 9.90 2.98
C ALA A 290 27.39 11.41 3.19
N GLN A 291 28.59 11.98 3.11
CA GLN A 291 28.73 13.43 3.08
C GLN A 291 27.78 14.00 2.02
N PRO A 292 27.13 15.14 2.27
CA PRO A 292 26.17 15.69 1.35
C PRO A 292 26.80 15.81 -0.03
N ALA A 293 26.17 15.17 -1.02
CA ALA A 293 26.53 15.28 -2.42
C ALA A 293 26.58 16.77 -2.76
N THR A 294 27.62 17.15 -3.46
CA THR A 294 27.82 18.49 -4.00
C THR A 294 26.51 18.97 -4.63
N SER A 295 26.08 20.17 -4.22
CA SER A 295 24.86 20.85 -4.69
C SER A 295 24.60 20.57 -6.17
N PRO A 296 23.35 20.26 -6.57
CA PRO A 296 23.01 20.00 -7.97
C PRO A 296 23.46 21.19 -8.83
N ALA A 297 24.10 20.89 -9.96
CA ALA A 297 24.58 21.94 -10.88
C ALA A 297 23.40 22.82 -11.29
N CYS A 298 23.56 24.14 -11.13
CA CYS A 298 22.53 25.10 -11.50
C CYS A 298 22.16 24.98 -12.98
N CYS A 299 20.90 24.67 -13.30
CA CYS A 299 20.44 24.64 -14.69
C CYS A 299 20.37 26.06 -15.31
N LYS A 300 20.30 27.09 -14.47
CA LYS A 300 20.31 28.51 -14.90
C LYS A 300 20.89 29.39 -13.79
N ILE A 301 21.86 30.25 -14.16
CA ILE A 301 22.43 31.25 -13.24
C ILE A 301 21.78 32.60 -13.49
N CYS A 302 21.16 33.16 -12.46
CA CYS A 302 20.48 34.47 -12.56
C CYS A 302 21.48 35.59 -12.31
N THR A 303 21.96 36.19 -13.40
CA THR A 303 22.89 37.35 -13.38
C THR A 303 22.14 38.67 -13.26
N ARG A 304 20.85 38.72 -13.60
CA ARG A 304 19.94 39.83 -13.41
C ARG A 304 18.66 39.29 -12.74
N GLY A 305 18.30 39.84 -11.58
CA GLY A 305 17.13 39.34 -10.82
C GLY A 305 17.48 38.26 -9.81
N LYS A 306 16.55 37.37 -9.50
CA LYS A 306 16.71 36.29 -8.54
C LYS A 306 16.15 34.96 -9.03
N ALA A 307 16.67 33.86 -8.52
CA ALA A 307 16.21 32.52 -8.83
C ALA A 307 14.78 32.29 -8.31
N CYS A 308 13.94 31.66 -9.12
CA CYS A 308 12.59 31.26 -8.77
C CYS A 308 12.21 29.99 -9.56
N GLY A 309 12.11 28.85 -8.87
CA GLY A 309 11.95 27.56 -9.53
C GLY A 309 13.10 27.25 -10.50
N ASN A 310 12.80 26.96 -11.74
CA ASN A 310 13.77 26.70 -12.80
C ASN A 310 14.11 27.94 -13.65
N SER A 311 13.70 29.14 -13.19
CA SER A 311 13.81 30.38 -13.97
C SER A 311 14.33 31.54 -13.12
N CYS A 312 14.71 32.64 -13.82
CA CYS A 312 15.08 33.89 -13.18
C CYS A 312 13.91 34.89 -13.28
N ILE A 313 13.56 35.56 -12.19
CA ILE A 313 12.57 36.62 -12.14
C ILE A 313 13.22 37.95 -11.76
N ASN A 314 12.52 39.05 -12.00
CA ASN A 314 12.97 40.35 -11.53
C ASN A 314 13.11 40.37 -10.01
N ALA A 315 14.16 40.96 -9.49
CA ALA A 315 14.47 40.99 -8.06
C ALA A 315 13.32 41.60 -7.20
N ALA A 316 12.56 42.52 -7.78
CA ALA A 316 11.42 43.16 -7.12
C ALA A 316 10.17 42.26 -6.99
N TYR A 317 10.06 41.20 -7.76
CA TYR A 317 8.88 40.33 -7.74
C TYR A 317 9.01 39.23 -6.69
N GLN A 318 7.92 38.87 -6.04
CA GLN A 318 7.88 37.73 -5.11
C GLN A 318 7.85 36.40 -5.89
N CYS A 319 8.65 35.42 -5.46
CA CYS A 319 8.64 34.10 -6.06
C CYS A 319 7.48 33.27 -5.49
N HIS A 320 6.67 32.72 -6.38
CA HIS A 320 5.53 31.84 -6.05
C HIS A 320 5.76 30.40 -6.55
N GLN A 321 6.96 30.09 -7.04
CA GLN A 321 7.32 28.74 -7.49
C GLN A 321 8.11 28.01 -6.39
N PRO A 322 7.95 26.68 -6.26
CA PRO A 322 8.76 25.88 -5.37
C PRO A 322 10.25 25.98 -5.74
N PRO A 323 11.18 25.66 -4.83
CA PRO A 323 12.60 25.61 -5.13
C PRO A 323 12.88 24.72 -6.36
N GLY A 324 13.72 25.20 -7.27
CA GLY A 324 14.11 24.51 -8.49
C GLY A 324 15.62 24.61 -8.71
N CYS A 325 16.08 24.25 -9.92
CA CYS A 325 17.49 24.21 -10.23
C CYS A 325 18.12 25.58 -10.59
N ALA A 326 17.36 26.67 -10.67
CA ALA A 326 17.93 27.99 -10.92
C ALA A 326 18.68 28.51 -9.67
N CYS A 327 19.82 29.13 -9.86
CA CYS A 327 20.67 29.69 -8.79
C CYS A 327 20.86 31.19 -8.99
N ASN A 328 21.02 31.92 -7.89
CA ASN A 328 21.51 33.30 -7.96
C ASN A 328 23.00 33.30 -8.34
N ALA A 329 23.43 34.27 -9.15
CA ALA A 329 24.85 34.50 -9.36
C ALA A 329 25.50 34.77 -7.98
N LYS A 330 26.67 34.18 -7.73
CA LYS A 330 27.43 34.56 -6.53
C LYS A 330 27.84 36.02 -6.67
N PRO A 331 27.79 36.81 -5.59
CA PRO A 331 28.20 38.22 -5.59
C PRO A 331 29.67 38.37 -5.93
#